data_65196a651ec6a279732f38d0807a0636
#
_entry.id   65196a651ec6a279732f38d0807a0636
#
_cell.length_a   1.000
_cell.length_b   1.000
_cell.length_c   1.000
_cell.angle_alpha   90.00
_cell.angle_beta   90.00
_cell.angle_gamma   90.00
#
_symmetry.space_group_name_H-M   'P 1'
#
loop_
_entity.id
_entity.type
_entity.pdbx_description
1 polymer ?
#
loop_
_entity_poly.entity_id
_entity_poly.type
_entity_poly.pdbx_seq_one_letter_code
_entity_poly.pdbx_strand_id
1 'polypeptide(L)'
;MREINVKTVEDAVRELCIKANLYLPADMEQCIKCSANKEKSPVGQSVFDDIIRNIDVARKETIPICQDCGMAVIFMEVGQDVHFVGGSVNKAINNGVARGYLDGKLRCSVVSDPLERVNSGDNTPPVVHLKYTDGDKVKITVAPKGFGSENMSQLKMMTPSATEDEIVDWVVSVCAKAGSNPCPPIVIGVGIGGDFEKCAYLAKKALCRSVSERNPKPLYADLEQKILDRINKLGIGPQGFGGTQTCLAVNIEQAPTHIAGLPVSVNVGCHVTRHADTVI
;
A
#
# COMPACT_ATOMS: atom_id res chain seq x y z
N MET A 1 20.44 -17.24 -20.02
CA MET A 1 20.12 -17.18 -18.58
C MET A 1 20.99 -16.09 -17.98
N ARG A 2 20.42 -15.11 -17.33
CA ARG A 2 21.15 -13.99 -16.72
C ARG A 2 21.41 -14.32 -15.25
N GLU A 3 22.67 -14.26 -14.83
CA GLU A 3 23.03 -14.43 -13.42
C GLU A 3 22.90 -13.11 -12.68
N ILE A 4 22.22 -13.14 -11.53
CA ILE A 4 22.08 -12.02 -10.61
C ILE A 4 22.59 -12.46 -9.24
N ASN A 5 23.63 -11.78 -8.74
CA ASN A 5 24.12 -12.03 -7.40
C ASN A 5 23.06 -11.60 -6.37
N VAL A 6 22.76 -12.44 -5.41
CA VAL A 6 21.77 -12.15 -4.36
C VAL A 6 22.14 -10.91 -3.55
N LYS A 7 23.41 -10.53 -3.51
CA LYS A 7 23.85 -9.28 -2.87
C LYS A 7 23.25 -8.05 -3.55
N THR A 8 23.07 -8.06 -4.88
CA THR A 8 22.38 -7.00 -5.61
C THR A 8 20.91 -6.85 -5.16
N VAL A 9 20.25 -7.99 -4.91
CA VAL A 9 18.88 -8.02 -4.37
C VAL A 9 18.86 -7.43 -2.95
N GLU A 10 19.79 -7.85 -2.08
CA GLU A 10 19.91 -7.33 -0.72
C GLU A 10 20.08 -5.81 -0.70
N ASP A 11 21.01 -5.30 -1.50
CA ASP A 11 21.30 -3.86 -1.53
C ASP A 11 20.12 -3.06 -2.12
N ALA A 12 19.46 -3.57 -3.17
CA ALA A 12 18.26 -2.97 -3.72
C ALA A 12 17.11 -2.90 -2.68
N VAL A 13 16.85 -3.99 -1.97
CA VAL A 13 15.81 -4.02 -0.92
C VAL A 13 16.14 -3.04 0.21
N ARG A 14 17.40 -2.97 0.65
CA ARG A 14 17.85 -2.00 1.65
C ARG A 14 17.53 -0.56 1.23
N GLU A 15 17.94 -0.18 0.04
CA GLU A 15 17.73 1.17 -0.48
C GLU A 15 16.23 1.51 -0.62
N LEU A 16 15.43 0.55 -1.11
CA LEU A 16 13.99 0.74 -1.27
C LEU A 16 13.27 0.88 0.08
N CYS A 17 13.66 0.15 1.12
CA CYS A 17 13.12 0.33 2.46
C CYS A 17 13.35 1.75 2.99
N ILE A 18 14.56 2.28 2.81
CA ILE A 18 14.90 3.64 3.23
C ILE A 18 14.12 4.66 2.39
N LYS A 19 14.21 4.56 1.05
CA LYS A 19 13.58 5.49 0.11
C LYS A 19 12.08 5.59 0.34
N ALA A 20 11.39 4.45 0.47
CA ALA A 20 9.94 4.42 0.65
C ALA A 20 9.49 5.03 1.97
N ASN A 21 10.33 5.03 3.02
CA ASN A 21 9.98 5.62 4.32
C ASN A 21 10.32 7.11 4.41
N LEU A 22 11.23 7.61 3.57
CA LEU A 22 11.65 9.02 3.57
C LEU A 22 10.87 9.86 2.56
N TYR A 23 10.43 9.27 1.46
CA TYR A 23 9.84 10.01 0.33
C TYR A 23 8.52 9.39 -0.10
N LEU A 24 7.49 10.21 -0.25
CA LEU A 24 6.26 9.80 -0.93
C LEU A 24 6.48 9.71 -2.44
N PRO A 25 5.75 8.84 -3.16
CA PRO A 25 5.62 8.92 -4.60
C PRO A 25 5.13 10.31 -5.02
N ALA A 26 5.67 10.84 -6.13
CA ALA A 26 5.38 12.20 -6.57
C ALA A 26 3.88 12.44 -6.88
N ASP A 27 3.20 11.43 -7.40
CA ASP A 27 1.76 11.46 -7.66
C ASP A 27 0.93 11.54 -6.36
N MET A 28 1.36 10.83 -5.30
CA MET A 28 0.74 10.93 -3.97
C MET A 28 0.87 12.34 -3.39
N GLU A 29 2.07 12.91 -3.45
CA GLU A 29 2.32 14.26 -2.97
C GLU A 29 1.46 15.29 -3.73
N GLN A 30 1.39 15.15 -5.06
CA GLN A 30 0.54 15.99 -5.90
C GLN A 30 -0.94 15.80 -5.58
N CYS A 31 -1.38 14.56 -5.36
CA CYS A 31 -2.76 14.27 -4.98
C CYS A 31 -3.16 14.91 -3.64
N ILE A 32 -2.27 14.86 -2.64
CA ILE A 32 -2.47 15.54 -1.35
C ILE A 32 -2.65 17.05 -1.56
N LYS A 33 -1.76 17.70 -2.32
CA LYS A 33 -1.83 19.14 -2.62
C LYS A 33 -3.13 19.51 -3.37
N CYS A 34 -3.54 18.69 -4.35
CA CYS A 34 -4.80 18.88 -5.07
C CYS A 34 -6.02 18.73 -4.16
N SER A 35 -5.97 17.77 -3.23
CA SER A 35 -7.08 17.54 -2.28
C SER A 35 -7.16 18.65 -1.23
N ALA A 36 -6.04 19.19 -0.78
CA ALA A 36 -6.00 20.36 0.10
C ALA A 36 -6.77 21.54 -0.50
N ASN A 37 -6.58 21.80 -1.79
CA ASN A 37 -7.28 22.89 -2.50
C ASN A 37 -8.79 22.64 -2.67
N LYS A 38 -9.24 21.39 -2.55
CA LYS A 38 -10.67 21.00 -2.67
C LYS A 38 -11.37 20.92 -1.32
N GLU A 39 -10.62 20.84 -0.22
CA GLU A 39 -11.17 20.74 1.13
C GLU A 39 -11.93 22.01 1.49
N LYS A 40 -13.16 21.86 2.00
CA LYS A 40 -14.05 22.97 2.33
C LYS A 40 -14.05 23.31 3.82
N SER A 41 -13.65 22.38 4.68
CA SER A 41 -13.57 22.61 6.12
C SER A 41 -12.30 23.41 6.45
N PRO A 42 -12.41 24.56 7.15
CA PRO A 42 -11.21 25.30 7.58
C PRO A 42 -10.27 24.47 8.45
N VAL A 43 -10.81 23.60 9.31
CA VAL A 43 -10.01 22.65 10.12
C VAL A 43 -9.35 21.63 9.21
N GLY A 44 -10.07 21.07 8.23
CA GLY A 44 -9.52 20.15 7.26
C GLY A 44 -8.39 20.75 6.43
N GLN A 45 -8.52 22.02 6.04
CA GLN A 45 -7.45 22.77 5.34
C GLN A 45 -6.21 22.91 6.20
N SER A 46 -6.37 23.30 7.48
CA SER A 46 -5.24 23.39 8.41
C SER A 46 -4.52 22.04 8.61
N VAL A 47 -5.29 20.95 8.66
CA VAL A 47 -4.71 19.60 8.73
C VAL A 47 -3.92 19.25 7.47
N PHE A 48 -4.41 19.62 6.28
CA PHE A 48 -3.65 19.45 5.05
C PHE A 48 -2.36 20.26 5.02
N ASP A 49 -2.37 21.48 5.53
CA ASP A 49 -1.16 22.32 5.66
C ASP A 49 -0.11 21.62 6.56
N ASP A 50 -0.55 21.01 7.66
CA ASP A 50 0.33 20.25 8.53
C ASP A 50 0.88 18.97 7.85
N ILE A 51 0.06 18.24 7.09
CA ILE A 51 0.49 17.08 6.31
C ILE A 51 1.55 17.49 5.28
N ILE A 52 1.32 18.56 4.53
CA ILE A 52 2.25 19.07 3.51
C ILE A 52 3.56 19.51 4.18
N ARG A 53 3.46 20.27 5.26
CA ARG A 53 4.64 20.70 6.04
C ARG A 53 5.44 19.52 6.58
N ASN A 54 4.76 18.47 7.06
CA ASN A 54 5.42 17.24 7.51
C ASN A 54 6.23 16.57 6.38
N ILE A 55 5.67 16.49 5.17
CA ILE A 55 6.37 15.94 3.99
C ILE A 55 7.65 16.74 3.69
N ASP A 56 7.57 18.08 3.72
CA ASP A 56 8.69 18.95 3.45
C ASP A 56 9.77 18.85 4.52
N VAL A 57 9.40 18.81 5.81
CA VAL A 57 10.32 18.63 6.93
C VAL A 57 11.00 17.27 6.84
N ALA A 58 10.26 16.18 6.62
CA ALA A 58 10.82 14.84 6.49
C ALA A 58 11.88 14.77 5.39
N ARG A 59 11.60 15.39 4.24
CA ARG A 59 12.54 15.47 3.11
C ARG A 59 13.79 16.27 3.46
N LYS A 60 13.62 17.46 4.05
CA LYS A 60 14.70 18.38 4.39
C LYS A 60 15.64 17.78 5.44
N GLU A 61 15.09 17.22 6.48
CA GLU A 61 15.84 16.66 7.61
C GLU A 61 16.26 15.20 7.38
N THR A 62 15.82 14.57 6.28
CA THR A 62 16.10 13.16 5.92
C THR A 62 15.68 12.21 7.05
N ILE A 63 14.44 12.38 7.51
CA ILE A 63 13.81 11.56 8.56
C ILE A 63 12.55 10.86 8.03
N PRO A 64 12.09 9.77 8.66
CA PRO A 64 10.87 9.08 8.25
C PRO A 64 9.64 10.00 8.27
N ILE A 65 8.80 9.89 7.24
CA ILE A 65 7.58 10.70 7.09
C ILE A 65 6.58 10.42 8.22
N CYS A 66 6.61 9.21 8.77
CA CYS A 66 5.67 8.75 9.80
C CYS A 66 6.39 7.94 10.87
N GLN A 67 5.92 8.02 12.11
CA GLN A 67 6.40 7.21 13.22
C GLN A 67 6.13 5.70 13.01
N ASP A 68 5.13 5.32 12.20
CA ASP A 68 4.91 3.94 11.78
C ASP A 68 5.65 3.70 10.47
N CYS A 69 6.87 3.17 10.55
CA CYS A 69 7.65 2.77 9.38
C CYS A 69 7.13 1.46 8.74
N GLY A 70 6.11 0.86 9.35
CA GLY A 70 5.37 -0.27 8.81
C GLY A 70 6.13 -1.59 8.78
N MET A 71 5.42 -2.63 8.37
CA MET A 71 5.98 -3.91 7.96
C MET A 71 6.33 -3.83 6.47
N ALA A 72 7.50 -4.30 6.06
CA ALA A 72 7.89 -4.33 4.66
C ALA A 72 7.05 -5.37 3.89
N VAL A 73 6.31 -4.94 2.89
CA VAL A 73 5.66 -5.81 1.89
C VAL A 73 6.44 -5.68 0.60
N ILE A 74 6.90 -6.80 0.06
CA ILE A 74 7.77 -6.85 -1.12
C ILE A 74 7.05 -7.59 -2.24
N PHE A 75 6.86 -6.91 -3.37
CA PHE A 75 6.42 -7.55 -4.61
C PHE A 75 7.65 -7.70 -5.50
N MET A 76 7.98 -8.95 -5.83
CA MET A 76 9.13 -9.29 -6.66
C MET A 76 8.66 -10.01 -7.91
N GLU A 77 8.89 -9.38 -9.07
CA GLU A 77 8.59 -9.94 -10.39
C GLU A 77 9.92 -10.40 -11.00
N VAL A 78 10.07 -11.72 -11.18
CA VAL A 78 11.32 -12.35 -11.59
C VAL A 78 11.17 -12.89 -13.00
N GLY A 79 12.04 -12.44 -13.91
CA GLY A 79 12.14 -12.97 -15.25
C GLY A 79 12.53 -14.44 -15.24
N GLN A 80 11.88 -15.26 -16.06
CA GLN A 80 12.13 -16.71 -16.12
C GLN A 80 13.57 -17.09 -16.53
N ASP A 81 14.29 -16.16 -17.18
CA ASP A 81 15.68 -16.36 -17.60
C ASP A 81 16.70 -15.89 -16.55
N VAL A 82 16.25 -15.55 -15.33
CA VAL A 82 17.10 -15.16 -14.20
C VAL A 82 17.56 -16.39 -13.42
N HIS A 83 18.85 -16.41 -13.10
CA HIS A 83 19.45 -17.35 -12.15
C HIS A 83 20.10 -16.58 -11.00
N PHE A 84 19.65 -16.82 -9.77
CA PHE A 84 20.25 -16.20 -8.60
C PHE A 84 21.49 -16.99 -8.15
N VAL A 85 22.62 -16.26 -7.99
CA VAL A 85 23.90 -16.82 -7.56
C VAL A 85 24.40 -16.13 -6.30
N GLY A 86 25.34 -16.75 -5.59
CA GLY A 86 25.99 -16.16 -4.41
C GLY A 86 25.25 -16.38 -3.10
N GLY A 87 24.20 -17.22 -3.08
CA GLY A 87 23.51 -17.59 -1.84
C GLY A 87 22.00 -17.72 -1.95
N SER A 88 21.32 -17.61 -0.83
CA SER A 88 19.85 -17.67 -0.74
C SER A 88 19.21 -16.30 -0.98
N VAL A 89 18.33 -16.19 -1.97
CA VAL A 89 17.58 -14.97 -2.26
C VAL A 89 16.68 -14.58 -1.09
N ASN A 90 16.08 -15.54 -0.39
CA ASN A 90 15.25 -15.26 0.78
C ASN A 90 16.07 -14.65 1.93
N LYS A 91 17.29 -15.15 2.18
CA LYS A 91 18.20 -14.56 3.17
C LYS A 91 18.62 -13.15 2.75
N ALA A 92 18.92 -12.93 1.47
CA ALA A 92 19.29 -11.62 0.94
C ALA A 92 18.16 -10.58 1.11
N ILE A 93 16.92 -10.98 0.84
CA ILE A 93 15.75 -10.11 1.06
C ILE A 93 15.62 -9.75 2.55
N ASN A 94 15.70 -10.74 3.45
CA ASN A 94 15.63 -10.47 4.90
C ASN A 94 16.78 -9.54 5.36
N ASN A 95 18.01 -9.81 4.94
CA ASN A 95 19.16 -8.96 5.26
C ASN A 95 18.97 -7.53 4.72
N GLY A 96 18.43 -7.40 3.51
CA GLY A 96 18.12 -6.10 2.91
C GLY A 96 17.13 -5.30 3.74
N VAL A 97 16.07 -5.94 4.24
CA VAL A 97 15.10 -5.31 5.15
C VAL A 97 15.76 -4.95 6.47
N ALA A 98 16.46 -5.89 7.14
CA ALA A 98 17.14 -5.63 8.41
C ALA A 98 18.07 -4.42 8.29
N ARG A 99 18.97 -4.42 7.30
CA ARG A 99 19.88 -3.31 7.05
C ARG A 99 19.15 -2.02 6.71
N GLY A 100 18.09 -2.10 5.89
CA GLY A 100 17.30 -0.93 5.51
C GLY A 100 16.67 -0.23 6.70
N TYR A 101 16.09 -1.01 7.63
CA TYR A 101 15.47 -0.44 8.83
C TYR A 101 16.49 0.06 9.84
N LEU A 102 17.59 -0.67 10.07
CA LEU A 102 18.62 -0.26 11.02
C LEU A 102 19.43 0.95 10.52
N ASP A 103 19.94 0.89 9.28
CA ASP A 103 20.76 1.97 8.70
C ASP A 103 19.93 3.24 8.47
N GLY A 104 18.66 3.08 8.05
CA GLY A 104 17.71 4.18 7.85
C GLY A 104 17.13 4.74 9.15
N LYS A 105 17.51 4.20 10.31
CA LYS A 105 16.94 4.55 11.62
C LYS A 105 15.42 4.52 11.64
N LEU A 106 14.85 3.54 10.95
CA LEU A 106 13.42 3.31 10.84
C LEU A 106 12.91 2.54 12.07
N ARG A 107 11.68 2.79 12.46
CA ARG A 107 11.07 2.06 13.57
C ARG A 107 10.85 0.59 13.22
N CYS A 108 11.45 -0.33 13.98
CA CYS A 108 11.21 -1.76 13.89
C CYS A 108 9.93 -2.12 14.66
N SER A 109 8.92 -2.61 13.95
CA SER A 109 7.58 -2.88 14.50
C SER A 109 7.15 -4.34 14.38
N VAL A 110 7.98 -5.20 13.75
CA VAL A 110 7.67 -6.62 13.57
C VAL A 110 7.95 -7.38 14.86
N VAL A 111 7.02 -8.24 15.24
CA VAL A 111 7.17 -9.20 16.35
C VAL A 111 7.40 -10.60 15.78
N SER A 112 8.30 -11.36 16.41
CA SER A 112 8.70 -12.70 15.94
C SER A 112 7.60 -13.74 16.07
N ASP A 113 6.69 -13.54 17.02
CA ASP A 113 5.50 -14.36 17.22
C ASP A 113 4.29 -13.50 17.54
N PRO A 114 3.10 -13.79 16.94
CA PRO A 114 1.91 -12.95 17.11
C PRO A 114 1.30 -13.00 18.51
N LEU A 115 1.57 -14.04 19.30
CA LEU A 115 1.04 -14.19 20.66
C LEU A 115 2.07 -13.79 21.72
N GLU A 116 3.32 -14.21 21.56
CA GLU A 116 4.41 -13.86 22.52
C GLU A 116 4.84 -12.39 22.38
N ARG A 117 4.67 -11.77 21.22
CA ARG A 117 4.86 -10.35 20.95
C ARG A 117 6.28 -9.82 21.16
N VAL A 118 7.30 -10.67 21.07
CA VAL A 118 8.70 -10.25 21.16
C VAL A 118 9.11 -9.56 19.86
N ASN A 119 9.62 -8.33 19.95
CA ASN A 119 10.07 -7.57 18.80
C ASN A 119 11.28 -8.26 18.13
N SER A 120 11.29 -8.35 16.80
CA SER A 120 12.40 -8.95 16.04
C SER A 120 13.70 -8.14 16.13
N GLY A 121 13.62 -6.86 16.43
CA GLY A 121 14.75 -5.95 16.57
C GLY A 121 15.27 -5.36 15.25
N ASP A 122 14.90 -5.94 14.12
CA ASP A 122 15.39 -5.55 12.79
C ASP A 122 14.28 -5.45 11.71
N ASN A 123 13.03 -5.54 12.14
CA ASN A 123 11.82 -5.49 11.31
C ASN A 123 11.67 -6.64 10.30
N THR A 124 12.33 -7.77 10.55
CA THR A 124 12.18 -9.00 9.77
C THR A 124 11.23 -10.01 10.46
N PRO A 125 10.62 -10.96 9.70
CA PRO A 125 10.67 -11.08 8.24
C PRO A 125 9.71 -10.11 7.53
N PRO A 126 9.99 -9.74 6.27
CA PRO A 126 9.00 -9.07 5.41
C PRO A 126 7.93 -10.05 4.91
N VAL A 127 6.82 -9.51 4.41
CA VAL A 127 5.89 -10.27 3.57
C VAL A 127 6.37 -10.21 2.12
N VAL A 128 6.64 -11.35 1.50
CA VAL A 128 7.17 -11.42 0.13
C VAL A 128 6.17 -12.10 -0.80
N HIS A 129 5.82 -11.39 -1.87
CA HIS A 129 5.02 -11.92 -2.98
C HIS A 129 5.90 -12.07 -4.21
N LEU A 130 6.02 -13.31 -4.69
CA LEU A 130 6.82 -13.63 -5.87
C LEU A 130 5.92 -13.91 -7.07
N LYS A 131 6.27 -13.35 -8.22
CA LYS A 131 5.65 -13.62 -9.50
C LYS A 131 6.72 -13.83 -10.56
N TYR A 132 6.59 -14.88 -11.38
CA TYR A 132 7.40 -15.06 -12.56
C TYR A 132 6.84 -14.27 -13.75
N THR A 133 7.76 -13.72 -14.56
CA THR A 133 7.46 -12.97 -15.78
C THR A 133 8.40 -13.43 -16.90
N ASP A 134 8.11 -13.05 -18.12
CA ASP A 134 9.03 -13.29 -19.24
C ASP A 134 10.29 -12.42 -19.12
N GLY A 135 11.39 -12.89 -19.72
CA GLY A 135 12.65 -12.15 -19.82
C GLY A 135 13.62 -12.40 -18.65
N ASP A 136 14.56 -11.49 -18.48
CA ASP A 136 15.75 -11.62 -17.63
C ASP A 136 15.92 -10.50 -16.60
N LYS A 137 14.86 -9.75 -16.34
CA LYS A 137 14.86 -8.64 -15.35
C LYS A 137 14.18 -9.05 -14.06
N VAL A 138 14.56 -8.41 -12.97
CA VAL A 138 13.87 -8.52 -11.68
C VAL A 138 13.36 -7.15 -11.29
N LYS A 139 12.03 -6.99 -11.21
CA LYS A 139 11.42 -5.79 -10.62
C LYS A 139 11.13 -6.05 -9.15
N ILE A 140 11.59 -5.15 -8.30
CA ILE A 140 11.38 -5.20 -6.85
C ILE A 140 10.61 -3.94 -6.46
N THR A 141 9.47 -4.11 -5.80
CA THR A 141 8.70 -3.01 -5.19
C THR A 141 8.63 -3.26 -3.69
N VAL A 142 9.06 -2.30 -2.89
CA VAL A 142 8.93 -2.31 -1.42
C VAL A 142 7.85 -1.32 -1.02
N ALA A 143 6.83 -1.80 -0.33
CA ALA A 143 5.71 -1.03 0.17
C ALA A 143 5.61 -1.19 1.70
N PRO A 144 6.18 -0.27 2.49
CA PRO A 144 6.02 -0.30 3.94
C PRO A 144 4.55 -0.07 4.32
N LYS A 145 3.95 -1.03 5.03
CA LYS A 145 2.53 -1.00 5.39
C LYS A 145 2.33 -0.77 6.87
N GLY A 146 1.86 0.43 7.22
CA GLY A 146 1.52 0.80 8.59
C GLY A 146 0.25 0.08 9.07
N PHE A 147 0.22 -0.30 10.36
CA PHE A 147 -0.82 -1.16 10.90
C PHE A 147 -2.05 -0.41 11.42
N GLY A 148 -1.99 0.89 11.64
CA GLY A 148 -3.19 1.69 11.92
C GLY A 148 -4.23 1.57 10.79
N SER A 149 -3.77 1.60 9.55
CA SER A 149 -4.63 1.40 8.38
C SER A 149 -4.83 -0.09 8.03
N GLU A 150 -3.79 -0.93 8.21
CA GLU A 150 -3.91 -2.37 7.92
C GLU A 150 -5.01 -3.04 8.74
N ASN A 151 -5.12 -2.70 10.02
CA ASN A 151 -6.13 -3.25 10.93
C ASN A 151 -7.58 -2.92 10.51
N MET A 152 -7.76 -1.94 9.62
CA MET A 152 -9.09 -1.56 9.12
C MET A 152 -9.47 -2.30 7.85
N SER A 153 -8.55 -3.08 7.28
CA SER A 153 -8.77 -3.85 6.04
C SER A 153 -9.72 -5.02 6.29
N GLN A 154 -10.53 -5.33 5.30
CA GLN A 154 -11.52 -6.41 5.38
C GLN A 154 -11.63 -7.18 4.06
N LEU A 155 -12.05 -8.43 4.16
CA LEU A 155 -12.38 -9.30 3.03
C LEU A 155 -13.78 -9.90 3.24
N LYS A 156 -14.54 -10.00 2.16
CA LYS A 156 -15.86 -10.62 2.14
C LYS A 156 -16.00 -11.54 0.94
N MET A 157 -16.45 -12.75 1.18
CA MET A 157 -16.90 -13.65 0.13
C MET A 157 -18.33 -13.29 -0.21
N MET A 158 -18.54 -12.55 -1.29
CA MET A 158 -19.87 -12.19 -1.78
C MET A 158 -20.44 -13.30 -2.64
N THR A 159 -21.74 -13.29 -2.84
CA THR A 159 -22.39 -14.21 -3.79
C THR A 159 -22.19 -13.73 -5.22
N PRO A 160 -22.16 -14.63 -6.23
CA PRO A 160 -22.02 -14.23 -7.64
C PRO A 160 -23.14 -13.31 -8.15
N SER A 161 -24.28 -13.30 -7.46
CA SER A 161 -25.43 -12.43 -7.76
C SER A 161 -25.32 -11.03 -7.20
N ALA A 162 -24.25 -10.72 -6.42
CA ALA A 162 -24.08 -9.39 -5.88
C ALA A 162 -23.90 -8.36 -7.01
N THR A 163 -24.61 -7.26 -6.87
CA THR A 163 -24.57 -6.15 -7.82
C THR A 163 -23.35 -5.24 -7.60
N GLU A 164 -23.06 -4.38 -8.56
CA GLU A 164 -22.04 -3.35 -8.41
C GLU A 164 -22.32 -2.43 -7.22
N ASP A 165 -23.60 -2.07 -7.01
CA ASP A 165 -24.01 -1.22 -5.89
C ASP A 165 -23.74 -1.88 -4.54
N GLU A 166 -23.98 -3.17 -4.41
CA GLU A 166 -23.66 -3.93 -3.19
C GLU A 166 -22.17 -4.00 -2.92
N ILE A 167 -21.33 -4.07 -3.96
CA ILE A 167 -19.86 -3.98 -3.82
C ILE A 167 -19.48 -2.59 -3.34
N VAL A 168 -20.03 -1.52 -3.95
CA VAL A 168 -19.79 -0.14 -3.55
C VAL A 168 -20.21 0.09 -2.11
N ASP A 169 -21.41 -0.33 -1.73
CA ASP A 169 -21.96 -0.19 -0.37
C ASP A 169 -21.06 -0.86 0.66
N TRP A 170 -20.58 -2.06 0.34
CA TRP A 170 -19.70 -2.77 1.24
C TRP A 170 -18.34 -2.06 1.40
N VAL A 171 -17.70 -1.65 0.30
CA VAL A 171 -16.42 -0.92 0.37
C VAL A 171 -16.56 0.38 1.17
N VAL A 172 -17.62 1.14 0.92
CA VAL A 172 -17.93 2.37 1.67
C VAL A 172 -18.17 2.07 3.15
N SER A 173 -18.86 0.96 3.47
CA SER A 173 -19.10 0.56 4.86
C SER A 173 -17.81 0.22 5.61
N VAL A 174 -16.82 -0.39 4.93
CA VAL A 174 -15.48 -0.63 5.50
C VAL A 174 -14.81 0.68 5.86
N CYS A 175 -14.85 1.68 4.96
CA CYS A 175 -14.27 2.99 5.20
C CYS A 175 -14.99 3.76 6.32
N ALA A 176 -16.32 3.68 6.37
CA ALA A 176 -17.11 4.29 7.43
C ALA A 176 -16.77 3.69 8.81
N LYS A 177 -16.64 2.37 8.89
CA LYS A 177 -16.17 1.67 10.10
C LYS A 177 -14.76 2.03 10.51
N ALA A 178 -13.87 2.22 9.54
CA ALA A 178 -12.50 2.60 9.79
C ALA A 178 -12.40 3.99 10.47
N GLY A 179 -13.27 4.92 10.08
CA GLY A 179 -13.32 6.25 10.65
C GLY A 179 -11.97 6.97 10.56
N SER A 180 -11.53 7.52 11.69
CA SER A 180 -10.23 8.22 11.81
C SER A 180 -9.02 7.29 12.01
N ASN A 181 -9.23 6.01 12.35
CA ASN A 181 -8.15 5.07 12.70
C ASN A 181 -7.05 4.95 11.63
N PRO A 182 -7.36 4.96 10.32
CA PRO A 182 -6.34 4.85 9.28
C PRO A 182 -5.63 6.18 8.96
N CYS A 183 -5.81 7.24 9.74
CA CYS A 183 -5.26 8.57 9.48
C CYS A 183 -5.62 9.10 8.08
N PRO A 184 -6.92 9.39 7.82
CA PRO A 184 -7.32 9.95 6.52
C PRO A 184 -6.64 11.32 6.22
N PRO A 185 -6.57 11.72 4.94
CA PRO A 185 -7.24 11.11 3.80
C PRO A 185 -6.63 9.77 3.38
N ILE A 186 -7.47 8.77 3.16
CA ILE A 186 -7.06 7.39 2.88
C ILE A 186 -6.83 7.12 1.39
N VAL A 187 -6.07 6.06 1.09
CA VAL A 187 -6.03 5.43 -0.23
C VAL A 187 -6.59 4.02 -0.08
N ILE A 188 -7.48 3.62 -0.97
CA ILE A 188 -8.14 2.32 -0.92
C ILE A 188 -7.67 1.44 -2.07
N GLY A 189 -7.13 0.28 -1.71
CA GLY A 189 -6.91 -0.81 -2.64
C GLY A 189 -8.07 -1.81 -2.56
N VAL A 190 -8.68 -2.13 -3.68
CA VAL A 190 -9.76 -3.12 -3.77
C VAL A 190 -9.30 -4.28 -4.65
N GLY A 191 -9.44 -5.49 -4.16
CA GLY A 191 -9.27 -6.71 -4.93
C GLY A 191 -10.63 -7.33 -5.24
N ILE A 192 -10.88 -7.69 -6.50
CA ILE A 192 -12.11 -8.35 -6.91
C ILE A 192 -11.78 -9.61 -7.70
N GLY A 193 -12.32 -10.74 -7.27
CA GLY A 193 -12.10 -12.03 -7.93
C GLY A 193 -10.85 -12.77 -7.41
N GLY A 194 -10.42 -13.80 -8.15
CA GLY A 194 -9.50 -14.81 -7.65
C GLY A 194 -10.18 -15.75 -6.67
N ASP A 195 -9.50 -16.09 -5.62
CA ASP A 195 -10.00 -16.79 -4.44
C ASP A 195 -9.77 -15.92 -3.19
N PHE A 196 -9.93 -16.49 -2.01
CA PHE A 196 -9.74 -15.80 -0.72
C PHE A 196 -8.35 -15.14 -0.62
N GLU A 197 -7.30 -15.86 -0.94
CA GLU A 197 -5.90 -15.39 -0.84
C GLU A 197 -5.59 -14.37 -1.94
N LYS A 198 -5.90 -14.70 -3.19
CA LYS A 198 -5.64 -13.85 -4.35
C LYS A 198 -6.34 -12.51 -4.27
N CYS A 199 -7.57 -12.50 -3.77
CA CYS A 199 -8.35 -11.28 -3.57
C CYS A 199 -7.65 -10.31 -2.60
N ALA A 200 -7.16 -10.81 -1.46
CA ALA A 200 -6.40 -10.02 -0.49
C ALA A 200 -5.08 -9.49 -1.08
N TYR A 201 -4.36 -10.33 -1.82
CA TYR A 201 -3.16 -9.92 -2.55
C TYR A 201 -3.44 -8.79 -3.54
N LEU A 202 -4.51 -8.88 -4.33
CA LEU A 202 -4.89 -7.86 -5.32
C LEU A 202 -5.16 -6.51 -4.64
N ALA A 203 -5.91 -6.50 -3.55
CA ALA A 203 -6.18 -5.29 -2.78
C ALA A 203 -4.90 -4.64 -2.23
N LYS A 204 -3.95 -5.46 -1.74
CA LYS A 204 -2.66 -4.98 -1.26
C LYS A 204 -1.82 -4.41 -2.40
N LYS A 205 -1.76 -5.10 -3.54
CA LYS A 205 -1.01 -4.65 -4.72
C LYS A 205 -1.61 -3.37 -5.32
N ALA A 206 -2.93 -3.21 -5.28
CA ALA A 206 -3.63 -2.02 -5.76
C ALA A 206 -3.14 -0.72 -5.08
N LEU A 207 -2.70 -0.78 -3.83
CA LEU A 207 -2.11 0.37 -3.13
C LEU A 207 -0.76 0.82 -3.73
N CYS A 208 -0.10 0.00 -4.55
CA CYS A 208 1.15 0.33 -5.24
C CYS A 208 0.92 0.86 -6.67
N ARG A 209 -0.33 0.94 -7.13
CA ARG A 209 -0.65 1.63 -8.39
C ARG A 209 -0.69 3.14 -8.16
N SER A 210 -0.24 3.91 -9.16
CA SER A 210 -0.32 5.36 -9.10
C SER A 210 -1.74 5.84 -8.79
N VAL A 211 -1.86 6.80 -7.87
CA VAL A 211 -3.15 7.41 -7.52
C VAL A 211 -3.70 8.32 -8.61
N SER A 212 -2.89 8.65 -9.61
CA SER A 212 -3.29 9.41 -10.80
C SER A 212 -3.79 8.52 -11.94
N GLU A 213 -3.62 7.20 -11.85
CA GLU A 213 -4.01 6.25 -12.89
C GLU A 213 -5.32 5.53 -12.52
N ARG A 214 -6.25 5.47 -13.48
CA ARG A 214 -7.47 4.69 -13.35
C ARG A 214 -7.29 3.28 -13.91
N ASN A 215 -8.16 2.38 -13.51
CA ASN A 215 -8.17 1.03 -14.08
C ASN A 215 -8.33 1.11 -15.62
N PRO A 216 -7.56 0.34 -16.41
CA PRO A 216 -7.65 0.36 -17.87
C PRO A 216 -9.00 -0.16 -18.41
N LYS A 217 -9.76 -0.90 -17.60
CA LYS A 217 -11.12 -1.35 -17.97
C LYS A 217 -12.14 -0.32 -17.49
N PRO A 218 -12.93 0.28 -18.42
CA PRO A 218 -13.88 1.35 -18.09
C PRO A 218 -14.82 1.01 -16.91
N LEU A 219 -15.37 -0.22 -16.89
CA LEU A 219 -16.22 -0.69 -15.81
C LEU A 219 -15.59 -0.48 -14.42
N TYR A 220 -14.32 -0.86 -14.25
CA TYR A 220 -13.64 -0.70 -12.95
C TYR A 220 -13.21 0.74 -12.71
N ALA A 221 -12.85 1.50 -13.75
CA ALA A 221 -12.55 2.93 -13.64
C ALA A 221 -13.77 3.72 -13.12
N ASP A 222 -14.96 3.43 -13.64
CA ASP A 222 -16.22 4.03 -13.19
C ASP A 222 -16.54 3.62 -11.75
N LEU A 223 -16.29 2.35 -11.40
CA LEU A 223 -16.48 1.84 -10.05
C LEU A 223 -15.53 2.50 -9.04
N GLU A 224 -14.24 2.69 -9.41
CA GLU A 224 -13.26 3.46 -8.61
C GLU A 224 -13.76 4.86 -8.30
N GLN A 225 -14.27 5.57 -9.31
CA GLN A 225 -14.78 6.93 -9.13
C GLN A 225 -16.05 6.95 -8.27
N LYS A 226 -16.99 6.03 -8.51
CA LYS A 226 -18.22 5.92 -7.74
C LYS A 226 -17.95 5.66 -6.25
N ILE A 227 -17.01 4.76 -5.94
CA ILE A 227 -16.60 4.49 -4.56
C ILE A 227 -15.94 5.71 -3.94
N LEU A 228 -14.99 6.37 -4.65
CA LEU A 228 -14.30 7.57 -4.17
C LEU A 228 -15.27 8.68 -3.81
N ASP A 229 -16.23 8.97 -4.68
CA ASP A 229 -17.25 10.02 -4.46
C ASP A 229 -18.12 9.73 -3.24
N ARG A 230 -18.45 8.45 -3.02
CA ARG A 230 -19.25 8.03 -1.86
C ARG A 230 -18.47 8.08 -0.56
N ILE A 231 -17.19 7.68 -0.55
CA ILE A 231 -16.35 7.77 0.65
C ILE A 231 -16.18 9.24 1.05
N ASN A 232 -15.99 10.14 0.08
CA ASN A 232 -15.82 11.56 0.37
C ASN A 232 -17.11 12.23 0.91
N LYS A 233 -18.29 11.62 0.71
CA LYS A 233 -19.55 12.05 1.33
C LYS A 233 -19.71 11.60 2.78
N LEU A 234 -18.83 10.74 3.31
CA LEU A 234 -18.88 10.30 4.71
C LEU A 234 -18.58 11.44 5.71
N GLY A 235 -17.91 12.49 5.26
CA GLY A 235 -17.60 13.64 6.09
C GLY A 235 -16.56 13.40 7.19
N ILE A 236 -15.81 12.29 7.13
CA ILE A 236 -14.77 11.97 8.11
C ILE A 236 -13.64 13.01 8.03
N GLY A 237 -13.23 13.38 6.82
CA GLY A 237 -12.25 14.43 6.57
C GLY A 237 -10.82 14.09 6.99
N PRO A 238 -9.88 15.03 6.76
CA PRO A 238 -8.47 14.85 7.10
C PRO A 238 -8.29 14.57 8.60
N GLN A 239 -7.53 13.52 8.92
CA GLN A 239 -7.25 12.99 10.26
C GLN A 239 -8.51 12.75 11.13
N GLY A 240 -9.70 12.70 10.51
CA GLY A 240 -10.97 12.50 11.21
C GLY A 240 -11.57 13.75 11.86
N PHE A 241 -11.07 14.93 11.53
CA PHE A 241 -11.57 16.20 12.06
C PHE A 241 -12.78 16.78 11.30
N GLY A 242 -13.37 15.99 10.42
CA GLY A 242 -14.45 16.44 9.55
C GLY A 242 -13.91 17.13 8.29
N GLY A 243 -14.71 17.09 7.23
CA GLY A 243 -14.33 17.69 5.95
C GLY A 243 -14.82 16.88 4.76
N THR A 244 -14.43 17.32 3.57
CA THR A 244 -14.88 16.75 2.30
C THR A 244 -13.88 15.84 1.63
N GLN A 245 -12.64 15.77 2.13
CA GLN A 245 -11.56 14.96 1.56
C GLN A 245 -11.17 13.83 2.53
N THR A 246 -11.98 12.78 2.54
CA THR A 246 -11.75 11.56 3.36
C THR A 246 -10.83 10.57 2.64
N CYS A 247 -10.92 10.50 1.31
CA CYS A 247 -10.19 9.56 0.46
C CYS A 247 -9.55 10.28 -0.71
N LEU A 248 -8.28 9.95 -1.00
CA LEU A 248 -7.50 10.48 -2.10
C LEU A 248 -7.72 9.70 -3.39
N ALA A 249 -7.73 8.37 -3.29
CA ALA A 249 -7.89 7.49 -4.43
C ALA A 249 -8.47 6.13 -4.03
N VAL A 250 -9.14 5.51 -4.99
CA VAL A 250 -9.56 4.10 -4.94
C VAL A 250 -8.96 3.42 -6.16
N ASN A 251 -8.19 2.36 -5.94
CA ASN A 251 -7.58 1.54 -6.97
C ASN A 251 -8.15 0.13 -6.91
N ILE A 252 -8.71 -0.37 -8.03
CA ILE A 252 -9.27 -1.71 -8.14
C ILE A 252 -8.36 -2.59 -8.97
N GLU A 253 -7.99 -3.75 -8.45
CA GLU A 253 -7.35 -4.83 -9.22
C GLU A 253 -8.29 -6.04 -9.26
N GLN A 254 -8.38 -6.67 -10.43
CA GLN A 254 -9.30 -7.79 -10.64
C GLN A 254 -8.60 -9.02 -11.22
N ALA A 255 -9.16 -10.18 -10.94
CA ALA A 255 -8.73 -11.45 -11.51
C ALA A 255 -9.95 -12.33 -11.87
N PRO A 256 -9.80 -13.28 -12.79
CA PRO A 256 -10.79 -14.33 -12.98
C PRO A 256 -11.10 -15.04 -11.66
N THR A 257 -12.35 -15.44 -11.48
CA THR A 257 -12.80 -16.14 -10.27
C THR A 257 -13.65 -17.37 -10.62
N HIS A 258 -13.90 -18.24 -9.63
CA HIS A 258 -14.79 -19.38 -9.81
C HIS A 258 -16.24 -18.92 -9.98
N ILE A 259 -17.01 -19.59 -10.84
CA ILE A 259 -18.39 -19.22 -11.17
C ILE A 259 -19.32 -19.11 -9.94
N ALA A 260 -19.01 -19.85 -8.87
CA ALA A 260 -19.79 -19.86 -7.63
C ALA A 260 -19.30 -18.89 -6.55
N GLY A 261 -18.35 -18.00 -6.87
CA GLY A 261 -17.77 -17.08 -5.89
C GLY A 261 -17.55 -15.68 -6.43
N LEU A 262 -17.58 -14.70 -5.53
CA LEU A 262 -17.20 -13.31 -5.78
C LEU A 262 -16.48 -12.76 -4.55
N PRO A 263 -15.20 -13.09 -4.36
CA PRO A 263 -14.42 -12.49 -3.28
C PRO A 263 -14.15 -11.01 -3.58
N VAL A 264 -14.32 -10.17 -2.57
CA VAL A 264 -14.00 -8.74 -2.59
C VAL A 264 -13.18 -8.41 -1.36
N SER A 265 -12.04 -7.79 -1.53
CA SER A 265 -11.15 -7.37 -0.44
C SER A 265 -10.88 -5.88 -0.51
N VAL A 266 -10.86 -5.24 0.65
CA VAL A 266 -10.51 -3.83 0.82
C VAL A 266 -9.26 -3.75 1.68
N ASN A 267 -8.17 -3.23 1.13
CA ASN A 267 -6.98 -2.89 1.90
C ASN A 267 -6.90 -1.38 2.07
N VAL A 268 -6.88 -0.95 3.32
CA VAL A 268 -6.89 0.48 3.66
C VAL A 268 -5.47 1.00 3.79
N GLY A 269 -5.13 2.05 3.05
CA GLY A 269 -3.91 2.84 3.18
C GLY A 269 -4.20 4.19 3.85
N CYS A 270 -3.22 4.77 4.53
CA CYS A 270 -3.30 6.12 5.11
C CYS A 270 -2.81 7.19 4.12
N HIS A 271 -2.81 8.45 4.55
CA HIS A 271 -2.30 9.58 3.75
C HIS A 271 -0.81 9.48 3.37
N VAL A 272 -0.05 8.64 4.05
CA VAL A 272 1.34 8.30 3.69
C VAL A 272 1.45 6.90 3.07
N THR A 273 0.46 6.48 2.28
CA THR A 273 0.57 5.29 1.44
C THR A 273 1.76 5.47 0.50
N ARG A 274 2.75 4.60 0.64
CA ARG A 274 4.06 4.77 0.04
C ARG A 274 4.66 3.47 -0.48
N HIS A 275 5.44 3.59 -1.51
CA HIS A 275 6.24 2.49 -2.06
C HIS A 275 7.41 3.06 -2.86
N ALA A 276 8.41 2.23 -3.08
CA ALA A 276 9.50 2.52 -4.01
C ALA A 276 9.83 1.26 -4.79
N ASP A 277 10.26 1.40 -6.02
CA ASP A 277 10.60 0.28 -6.88
C ASP A 277 11.91 0.51 -7.63
N THR A 278 12.48 -0.60 -8.10
CA THR A 278 13.63 -0.65 -9.00
C THR A 278 13.57 -1.89 -9.88
N VAL A 279 14.31 -1.85 -10.97
CA VAL A 279 14.52 -2.99 -11.87
C VAL A 279 16.00 -3.29 -11.94
N ILE A 280 16.37 -4.53 -11.67
CA ILE A 280 17.76 -5.03 -11.72
C ILE A 280 17.91 -6.09 -12.78
#